data_9b62019670565fb57ced1b90f9d323f4
#
_entry.id   9b62019670565fb57ced1b90f9d323f4
#
_cell.length_a   1.000
_cell.length_b   1.000
_cell.length_c   1.000
_cell.angle_alpha   90.00
_cell.angle_beta   90.00
_cell.angle_gamma   90.00
#
_symmetry.space_group_name_H-M   'P 1'
#
loop_
_entity.id
_entity.type
_entity.pdbx_description
1 polymer ?
#
loop_
_entity_poly.entity_id
_entity_poly.type
_entity_poly.pdbx_seq_one_letter_code
_entity_poly.pdbx_strand_id
1 'polypeptide(L)'
;MGDLNFRLESEADKNNYLPEAETIIKSVARMEYSKLLAMDQLVTARSNGEAFGELRETLPSFPPSYKFRIGTSEYDTKRAPAWTDRILFKANEANYDMYELSVRQHGYTALQEFTQSDHKPVISNLTVTVFSPSIATDLLLPVFNPIVRFVDAGPYFAGEDLLLIYTVNIDERRFLSTWDWIGLYREDCSNLEDYVTYTWASTKLVRDGAYEVNICLTEGIMNSEYIPGYVWRGRDTAARQL
;
A
#
# COMPACT_ATOMS: atom_id res chain seq x y z
N MET A 1 -7.76 -7.23 1.61
CA MET A 1 -8.96 -7.59 0.84
C MET A 1 -9.14 -9.09 0.82
N GLY A 2 -10.40 -9.56 0.71
CA GLY A 2 -10.75 -10.97 0.59
C GLY A 2 -12.05 -11.29 1.29
N ASP A 3 -12.35 -12.58 1.37
CA ASP A 3 -13.43 -13.12 2.19
C ASP A 3 -13.03 -13.00 3.68
N LEU A 4 -13.57 -11.99 4.34
CA LEU A 4 -13.35 -11.74 5.76
C LEU A 4 -14.37 -12.45 6.65
N ASN A 5 -15.36 -13.08 6.04
CA ASN A 5 -16.38 -13.93 6.63
C ASN A 5 -17.27 -13.26 7.71
N PHE A 6 -17.33 -11.94 7.76
CA PHE A 6 -18.27 -11.21 8.60
C PHE A 6 -19.71 -11.37 8.10
N ARG A 7 -20.65 -11.42 9.02
CA ARG A 7 -22.06 -11.70 8.76
C ARG A 7 -22.95 -10.55 9.20
N LEU A 8 -24.27 -10.70 9.00
CA LEU A 8 -25.27 -9.78 9.54
C LEU A 8 -25.80 -10.34 10.85
N GLU A 9 -25.85 -9.51 11.88
CA GLU A 9 -26.39 -9.84 13.20
C GLU A 9 -27.57 -8.94 13.53
N SER A 10 -28.60 -9.47 14.19
CA SER A 10 -29.70 -8.69 14.70
C SER A 10 -29.39 -8.18 16.10
N GLU A 11 -29.57 -6.89 16.38
CA GLU A 11 -29.45 -6.35 17.74
C GLU A 11 -30.42 -7.01 18.75
N ALA A 12 -31.51 -7.60 18.27
CA ALA A 12 -32.48 -8.29 19.09
C ALA A 12 -32.00 -9.63 19.66
N ASP A 13 -30.89 -10.16 19.13
CA ASP A 13 -30.45 -11.51 19.43
C ASP A 13 -29.03 -11.57 19.99
N LYS A 14 -28.87 -11.13 21.24
CA LYS A 14 -27.69 -11.50 22.05
C LYS A 14 -27.55 -13.02 22.24
N ASN A 15 -28.39 -13.82 21.60
CA ASN A 15 -28.45 -15.27 21.67
C ASN A 15 -28.05 -15.97 20.35
N ASN A 16 -27.22 -15.37 19.49
CA ASN A 16 -26.68 -16.01 18.28
C ASN A 16 -27.70 -16.35 17.16
N TYR A 17 -28.83 -15.67 17.08
CA TYR A 17 -29.79 -15.88 16.01
C TYR A 17 -29.44 -14.99 14.80
N LEU A 18 -28.96 -15.63 13.73
CA LEU A 18 -28.75 -14.93 12.46
C LEU A 18 -30.15 -14.54 11.90
N PRO A 19 -30.31 -13.32 11.34
CA PRO A 19 -31.55 -12.94 10.70
C PRO A 19 -31.95 -13.95 9.64
N GLU A 20 -33.26 -14.21 9.50
CA GLU A 20 -33.74 -15.13 8.48
C GLU A 20 -33.36 -14.67 7.07
N ALA A 21 -32.79 -15.54 6.27
CA ALA A 21 -32.31 -15.27 4.91
C ALA A 21 -33.37 -14.55 4.05
N GLU A 22 -34.63 -14.99 4.15
CA GLU A 22 -35.75 -14.39 3.40
C GLU A 22 -36.00 -12.93 3.75
N THR A 23 -35.83 -12.55 5.02
CA THR A 23 -36.00 -11.16 5.48
C THR A 23 -34.91 -10.28 4.88
N ILE A 24 -33.65 -10.76 4.89
CA ILE A 24 -32.54 -10.04 4.27
C ILE A 24 -32.75 -9.91 2.76
N ILE A 25 -33.13 -11.00 2.07
CA ILE A 25 -33.40 -10.97 0.63
C ILE A 25 -34.50 -9.95 0.27
N LYS A 26 -35.56 -9.83 1.07
CA LYS A 26 -36.60 -8.80 0.89
C LYS A 26 -36.03 -7.38 1.04
N SER A 27 -35.15 -7.15 2.02
CA SER A 27 -34.49 -5.86 2.20
C SER A 27 -33.51 -5.55 1.07
N VAL A 28 -32.79 -6.55 0.58
CA VAL A 28 -31.92 -6.41 -0.62
C VAL A 28 -32.74 -6.01 -1.84
N ALA A 29 -33.88 -6.67 -2.08
CA ALA A 29 -34.76 -6.34 -3.21
C ALA A 29 -35.31 -4.89 -3.14
N ARG A 30 -35.39 -4.32 -1.95
CA ARG A 30 -35.79 -2.92 -1.70
C ARG A 30 -34.62 -1.95 -1.65
N MET A 31 -33.37 -2.44 -1.88
CA MET A 31 -32.14 -1.65 -1.76
C MET A 31 -31.92 -1.01 -0.37
N GLU A 32 -32.45 -1.62 0.67
CA GLU A 32 -32.34 -1.13 2.06
C GLU A 32 -30.94 -1.42 2.65
N TYR A 33 -29.87 -1.14 1.90
CA TYR A 33 -28.51 -1.53 2.29
C TYR A 33 -28.03 -0.85 3.56
N SER A 34 -28.39 0.42 3.80
CA SER A 34 -28.00 1.12 5.02
C SER A 34 -28.56 0.44 6.28
N LYS A 35 -29.77 -0.11 6.19
CA LYS A 35 -30.41 -0.85 7.28
C LYS A 35 -29.66 -2.17 7.53
N LEU A 36 -29.29 -2.87 6.47
CA LEU A 36 -28.54 -4.14 6.57
C LEU A 36 -27.12 -3.90 7.09
N LEU A 37 -26.47 -2.80 6.68
CA LEU A 37 -25.12 -2.45 7.12
C LEU A 37 -25.08 -2.07 8.62
N ALA A 38 -26.18 -1.58 9.19
CA ALA A 38 -26.27 -1.39 10.64
C ALA A 38 -26.22 -2.70 11.44
N MET A 39 -26.42 -3.83 10.75
CA MET A 39 -26.33 -5.19 11.29
C MET A 39 -25.03 -5.90 10.90
N ASP A 40 -24.13 -5.23 10.17
CA ASP A 40 -22.90 -5.85 9.64
C ASP A 40 -21.84 -5.98 10.75
N GLN A 41 -21.40 -7.20 11.00
CA GLN A 41 -20.39 -7.50 12.03
C GLN A 41 -19.08 -6.74 11.82
N LEU A 42 -18.63 -6.53 10.56
CA LEU A 42 -17.41 -5.79 10.31
C LEU A 42 -17.57 -4.31 10.67
N VAL A 43 -18.70 -3.71 10.33
CA VAL A 43 -19.00 -2.32 10.70
C VAL A 43 -18.99 -2.17 12.22
N THR A 44 -19.62 -3.10 12.93
CA THR A 44 -19.64 -3.12 14.40
C THR A 44 -18.25 -3.32 14.99
N ALA A 45 -17.51 -4.33 14.55
CA ALA A 45 -16.17 -4.63 15.04
C ALA A 45 -15.17 -3.47 14.81
N ARG A 46 -15.29 -2.79 13.66
CA ARG A 46 -14.47 -1.60 13.36
C ARG A 46 -14.83 -0.42 14.26
N SER A 47 -16.13 -0.18 14.49
CA SER A 47 -16.59 0.91 15.35
C SER A 47 -16.18 0.71 16.81
N ASN A 48 -16.12 -0.55 17.27
CA ASN A 48 -15.69 -0.90 18.61
C ASN A 48 -14.15 -0.97 18.77
N GLY A 49 -13.41 -0.84 17.67
CA GLY A 49 -11.93 -1.03 17.68
C GLY A 49 -11.48 -2.47 17.89
N GLU A 50 -12.36 -3.45 17.69
CA GLU A 50 -12.06 -4.88 17.88
C GLU A 50 -11.27 -5.45 16.70
N ALA A 51 -11.57 -4.97 15.47
CA ALA A 51 -10.88 -5.41 14.26
C ALA A 51 -10.86 -4.31 13.20
N PHE A 52 -9.75 -4.18 12.47
CA PHE A 52 -9.62 -3.30 11.30
C PHE A 52 -10.01 -1.83 11.52
N GLY A 53 -10.03 -1.34 12.77
CA GLY A 53 -10.47 0.03 13.09
C GLY A 53 -9.65 1.12 12.40
N GLU A 54 -8.37 0.84 12.12
CA GLU A 54 -7.46 1.75 11.43
C GLU A 54 -7.58 1.73 9.89
N LEU A 55 -8.29 0.75 9.32
CA LEU A 55 -8.47 0.65 7.88
C LEU A 55 -9.71 1.42 7.43
N ARG A 56 -9.66 1.96 6.23
CA ARG A 56 -10.76 2.69 5.58
C ARG A 56 -11.47 1.78 4.60
N GLU A 57 -12.75 2.02 4.42
CA GLU A 57 -13.60 1.38 3.43
C GLU A 57 -14.77 2.30 3.11
N THR A 58 -15.12 2.41 1.85
CA THR A 58 -16.43 2.93 1.47
C THR A 58 -17.47 1.85 1.73
N LEU A 59 -18.51 2.16 2.50
CA LEU A 59 -19.55 1.18 2.80
C LEU A 59 -20.17 0.63 1.51
N PRO A 60 -20.43 -0.69 1.44
CA PRO A 60 -21.06 -1.30 0.28
C PRO A 60 -22.39 -0.64 -0.07
N SER A 61 -22.55 -0.25 -1.32
CA SER A 61 -23.80 0.26 -1.90
C SER A 61 -24.39 -0.70 -2.93
N PHE A 62 -23.98 -1.95 -2.86
CA PHE A 62 -24.36 -3.05 -3.73
C PHE A 62 -24.91 -4.21 -2.92
N PRO A 63 -25.63 -5.19 -3.53
CA PRO A 63 -26.15 -6.36 -2.83
C PRO A 63 -25.05 -7.19 -2.17
N PRO A 64 -25.34 -7.89 -1.04
CA PRO A 64 -24.42 -8.84 -0.43
C PRO A 64 -23.77 -9.80 -1.46
N SER A 65 -22.44 -10.02 -1.32
CA SER A 65 -21.66 -10.85 -2.24
C SER A 65 -21.83 -12.36 -2.04
N TYR A 66 -22.47 -12.78 -0.97
CA TYR A 66 -22.64 -14.17 -0.52
C TYR A 66 -24.03 -14.36 0.11
N LYS A 67 -24.69 -15.52 0.10
CA LYS A 67 -24.39 -16.76 -0.58
C LYS A 67 -25.35 -16.95 -1.75
N PHE A 68 -24.81 -17.26 -2.91
CA PHE A 68 -25.61 -17.54 -4.11
C PHE A 68 -25.68 -19.04 -4.41
N ARG A 69 -26.68 -19.45 -5.18
CA ARG A 69 -26.70 -20.76 -5.82
C ARG A 69 -25.78 -20.74 -7.02
N ILE A 70 -24.82 -21.67 -7.05
CA ILE A 70 -23.85 -21.75 -8.16
C ILE A 70 -24.60 -21.91 -9.49
N GLY A 71 -24.16 -21.19 -10.50
CA GLY A 71 -24.78 -21.15 -11.84
C GLY A 71 -25.97 -20.20 -11.96
N THR A 72 -26.31 -19.45 -10.87
CA THR A 72 -27.46 -18.53 -10.87
C THR A 72 -27.11 -17.17 -10.25
N SER A 73 -28.06 -16.23 -10.32
CA SER A 73 -28.01 -14.96 -9.57
C SER A 73 -28.98 -14.96 -8.38
N GLU A 74 -29.44 -16.14 -7.95
CA GLU A 74 -30.35 -16.27 -6.81
C GLU A 74 -29.57 -16.59 -5.54
N TYR A 75 -29.97 -15.97 -4.42
CA TYR A 75 -29.41 -16.32 -3.11
C TYR A 75 -29.80 -17.72 -2.68
N ASP A 76 -28.84 -18.42 -2.06
CA ASP A 76 -29.10 -19.70 -1.38
C ASP A 76 -29.60 -19.42 0.06
N THR A 77 -30.87 -19.74 0.31
CA THR A 77 -31.50 -19.49 1.62
C THR A 77 -30.96 -20.35 2.76
N LYS A 78 -30.03 -21.27 2.50
CA LYS A 78 -29.38 -22.06 3.54
C LYS A 78 -28.53 -21.20 4.49
N ARG A 79 -28.10 -20.02 4.04
CA ARG A 79 -27.39 -19.03 4.85
C ARG A 79 -27.88 -17.63 4.53
N ALA A 80 -27.94 -16.81 5.54
CA ALA A 80 -28.28 -15.40 5.39
C ALA A 80 -27.28 -14.70 4.46
N PRO A 81 -27.74 -13.93 3.47
CA PRO A 81 -26.87 -13.11 2.64
C PRO A 81 -26.06 -12.14 3.48
N ALA A 82 -24.77 -11.94 3.11
CA ALA A 82 -23.87 -11.02 3.81
C ALA A 82 -22.77 -10.49 2.86
N TRP A 83 -22.17 -9.36 3.25
CA TRP A 83 -20.96 -8.83 2.59
C TRP A 83 -19.72 -9.46 3.21
N THR A 84 -19.43 -10.71 2.82
CA THR A 84 -18.25 -11.44 3.33
C THR A 84 -16.96 -10.99 2.67
N ASP A 85 -17.06 -10.49 1.42
CA ASP A 85 -15.93 -10.11 0.59
C ASP A 85 -15.76 -8.59 0.62
N ARG A 86 -14.64 -8.13 1.22
CA ARG A 86 -14.43 -6.72 1.52
C ARG A 86 -13.07 -6.22 1.03
N ILE A 87 -13.02 -4.93 0.70
CA ILE A 87 -11.80 -4.24 0.30
C ILE A 87 -11.56 -3.06 1.23
N LEU A 88 -10.64 -3.26 2.16
CA LEU A 88 -10.19 -2.24 3.11
C LEU A 88 -8.78 -1.79 2.75
N PHE A 89 -8.45 -0.54 3.02
CA PHE A 89 -7.16 0.05 2.74
C PHE A 89 -6.72 1.02 3.83
N LYS A 90 -5.44 1.29 3.88
CA LYS A 90 -4.84 2.31 4.75
C LYS A 90 -3.78 3.05 3.96
N ALA A 91 -3.79 4.37 4.00
CA ALA A 91 -2.68 5.20 3.63
C ALA A 91 -1.91 5.57 4.90
N ASN A 92 -0.60 5.40 4.90
CA ASN A 92 0.22 5.85 6.01
C ASN A 92 0.59 7.32 5.82
N GLU A 93 -0.34 8.19 6.16
CA GLU A 93 -0.25 9.64 5.94
C GLU A 93 0.78 10.32 6.86
N ALA A 94 1.12 9.68 7.99
CA ALA A 94 1.94 10.29 9.04
C ALA A 94 3.46 10.31 8.77
N ASN A 95 3.94 9.62 7.74
CA ASN A 95 5.39 9.47 7.51
C ASN A 95 5.96 10.51 6.54
N TYR A 96 5.15 11.46 6.06
CA TYR A 96 5.56 12.34 4.97
C TYR A 96 5.00 13.76 5.16
N ASP A 97 5.59 14.52 6.07
CA ASP A 97 5.17 15.91 6.37
C ASP A 97 5.17 16.86 5.16
N MET A 98 5.85 16.46 4.07
CA MET A 98 6.01 17.26 2.85
C MET A 98 5.23 16.73 1.65
N TYR A 99 4.54 15.59 1.79
CA TYR A 99 3.88 14.93 0.67
C TYR A 99 2.48 14.48 1.06
N GLU A 100 1.53 14.78 0.21
CA GLU A 100 0.20 14.22 0.34
C GLU A 100 0.18 12.78 -0.20
N LEU A 101 0.14 11.82 0.72
CA LEU A 101 -0.18 10.44 0.38
C LEU A 101 -1.67 10.24 0.63
N SER A 102 -2.46 10.13 -0.42
CA SER A 102 -3.89 9.87 -0.26
C SER A 102 -4.37 8.70 -1.09
N VAL A 103 -5.36 8.00 -0.56
CA VAL A 103 -6.06 6.92 -1.26
C VAL A 103 -7.54 7.24 -1.24
N ARG A 104 -8.13 7.28 -2.42
CA ARG A 104 -9.57 7.46 -2.60
C ARG A 104 -10.16 6.25 -3.29
N GLN A 105 -11.14 5.64 -2.65
CA GLN A 105 -11.89 4.51 -3.21
C GLN A 105 -13.03 5.03 -4.08
N HIS A 106 -13.14 4.48 -5.30
CA HIS A 106 -14.21 4.75 -6.25
C HIS A 106 -14.80 3.43 -6.74
N GLY A 107 -16.03 3.46 -7.23
CA GLY A 107 -16.61 2.34 -7.97
C GLY A 107 -16.55 1.00 -7.22
N TYR A 108 -16.86 0.99 -5.94
CA TYR A 108 -16.91 -0.22 -5.13
C TYR A 108 -18.19 -1.01 -5.42
N THR A 109 -18.08 -2.24 -5.94
CA THR A 109 -19.24 -3.04 -6.34
C THR A 109 -18.94 -4.54 -6.39
N ALA A 110 -20.01 -5.35 -6.44
CA ALA A 110 -19.96 -6.79 -6.73
C ALA A 110 -20.43 -7.07 -8.17
N LEU A 111 -19.70 -7.94 -8.87
CA LEU A 111 -19.98 -8.31 -10.25
C LEU A 111 -21.03 -9.43 -10.30
N GLN A 112 -22.27 -9.05 -10.54
CA GLN A 112 -23.41 -9.96 -10.46
C GLN A 112 -23.48 -10.99 -11.60
N GLU A 113 -22.86 -10.72 -12.74
CA GLU A 113 -22.79 -11.58 -13.91
C GLU A 113 -21.96 -12.86 -13.71
N PHE A 114 -21.07 -12.87 -12.74
CA PHE A 114 -20.26 -14.06 -12.44
C PHE A 114 -21.03 -15.02 -11.53
N THR A 115 -21.32 -16.21 -12.06
CA THR A 115 -22.17 -17.22 -11.39
C THR A 115 -21.43 -18.52 -11.05
N GLN A 116 -20.12 -18.60 -11.33
CA GLN A 116 -19.32 -19.83 -11.18
C GLN A 116 -19.04 -20.20 -9.70
N SER A 117 -19.27 -19.26 -8.79
CA SER A 117 -19.07 -19.44 -7.35
C SER A 117 -20.34 -19.06 -6.58
N ASP A 118 -20.44 -19.50 -5.35
CA ASP A 118 -21.44 -19.03 -4.39
C ASP A 118 -21.11 -17.64 -3.80
N HIS A 119 -19.95 -17.07 -4.15
CA HIS A 119 -19.59 -15.67 -3.96
C HIS A 119 -19.61 -14.90 -5.28
N LYS A 120 -19.95 -13.62 -5.21
CA LYS A 120 -19.75 -12.67 -6.32
C LYS A 120 -18.41 -11.98 -6.16
N PRO A 121 -17.61 -11.85 -7.24
CA PRO A 121 -16.39 -11.05 -7.18
C PRO A 121 -16.70 -9.62 -6.76
N VAL A 122 -15.90 -9.08 -5.83
CA VAL A 122 -16.00 -7.69 -5.38
C VAL A 122 -14.80 -6.92 -5.91
N ILE A 123 -15.06 -5.82 -6.57
CA ILE A 123 -14.05 -4.95 -7.16
C ILE A 123 -14.15 -3.53 -6.62
N SER A 124 -13.03 -2.84 -6.63
CA SER A 124 -12.98 -1.41 -6.36
C SER A 124 -11.87 -0.74 -7.15
N ASN A 125 -12.16 0.46 -7.64
CA ASN A 125 -11.16 1.34 -8.22
C ASN A 125 -10.60 2.25 -7.15
N LEU A 126 -9.27 2.33 -7.06
CA LEU A 126 -8.58 3.19 -6.12
C LEU A 126 -7.77 4.24 -6.89
N THR A 127 -7.92 5.50 -6.52
CA THR A 127 -6.97 6.55 -6.91
C THR A 127 -5.97 6.68 -5.78
N VAL A 128 -4.71 6.48 -6.08
CA VAL A 128 -3.60 6.65 -5.13
C VAL A 128 -2.82 7.89 -5.55
N THR A 129 -2.78 8.90 -4.69
CA THR A 129 -1.92 10.06 -4.87
C THR A 129 -0.64 9.78 -4.10
N VAL A 130 0.45 9.52 -4.82
CA VAL A 130 1.72 9.12 -4.23
C VAL A 130 2.59 10.33 -3.90
N PHE A 131 2.44 11.40 -4.64
CA PHE A 131 3.09 12.69 -4.41
C PHE A 131 2.21 13.80 -4.99
N SER A 132 1.68 14.63 -4.12
CA SER A 132 1.30 15.97 -4.54
C SER A 132 2.30 16.92 -3.90
N PRO A 133 3.19 17.55 -4.65
CA PRO A 133 3.98 18.62 -4.07
C PRO A 133 3.00 19.74 -3.68
N SER A 134 2.70 19.87 -2.43
CA SER A 134 1.99 21.03 -1.90
C SER A 134 2.90 22.27 -1.87
N ILE A 135 3.85 22.33 -2.78
CA ILE A 135 4.80 23.42 -2.85
C ILE A 135 4.33 24.33 -3.96
N ALA A 136 3.90 25.50 -3.55
CA ALA A 136 3.84 26.65 -4.41
C ALA A 136 5.09 26.69 -5.31
N THR A 137 4.87 26.83 -6.59
CA THR A 137 5.82 26.90 -7.71
C THR A 137 6.83 28.07 -7.62
N ASP A 138 7.01 28.65 -6.46
CA ASP A 138 7.86 29.84 -6.24
C ASP A 138 9.19 29.59 -5.53
N LEU A 139 9.56 28.34 -5.30
CA LEU A 139 10.92 28.05 -4.90
C LEU A 139 11.78 27.90 -6.17
N LEU A 140 12.39 29.00 -6.58
CA LEU A 140 13.61 29.03 -7.38
C LEU A 140 14.47 27.82 -6.99
N LEU A 141 14.78 26.98 -7.98
CA LEU A 141 15.65 25.81 -7.83
C LEU A 141 16.85 26.22 -6.99
N PRO A 142 16.99 25.76 -5.75
CA PRO A 142 18.20 26.02 -4.99
C PRO A 142 19.34 25.33 -5.73
N VAL A 143 20.46 26.02 -5.82
CA VAL A 143 21.74 25.44 -6.22
C VAL A 143 21.85 24.07 -5.61
N PHE A 144 21.97 23.03 -6.43
CA PHE A 144 21.91 21.63 -6.05
C PHE A 144 23.07 21.31 -5.10
N ASN A 145 22.85 21.46 -3.80
CA ASN A 145 23.70 20.81 -2.82
C ASN A 145 23.19 19.38 -2.71
N PRO A 146 23.96 18.38 -3.13
CA PRO A 146 23.51 17.01 -3.04
C PRO A 146 23.20 16.68 -1.58
N ILE A 147 21.98 16.24 -1.33
CA ILE A 147 21.50 15.92 0.02
C ILE A 147 22.27 14.72 0.57
N VAL A 148 22.62 13.79 -0.32
CA VAL A 148 23.42 12.60 -0.03
C VAL A 148 24.71 12.68 -0.83
N ARG A 149 25.83 12.37 -0.19
CA ARG A 149 27.14 12.25 -0.83
C ARG A 149 27.76 10.91 -0.44
N PHE A 150 28.16 10.11 -1.42
CA PHE A 150 29.00 8.96 -1.17
C PHE A 150 30.43 9.41 -0.90
N VAL A 151 31.05 8.83 0.12
CA VAL A 151 32.39 9.23 0.57
C VAL A 151 33.47 8.61 -0.31
N ASP A 152 33.20 7.40 -0.83
CA ASP A 152 34.07 6.67 -1.73
C ASP A 152 33.29 6.18 -2.93
N ALA A 153 33.81 6.38 -4.11
CA ALA A 153 33.16 6.07 -5.38
C ALA A 153 33.79 4.88 -6.15
N GLY A 154 34.62 4.08 -5.52
CA GLY A 154 35.18 2.91 -6.16
C GLY A 154 36.69 2.93 -6.42
N PRO A 155 37.29 2.00 -7.15
CA PRO A 155 36.62 0.96 -7.97
C PRO A 155 36.05 -0.21 -7.16
N TYR A 156 34.96 -0.78 -7.65
CA TYR A 156 34.28 -1.90 -7.04
C TYR A 156 34.46 -3.17 -7.88
N PHE A 157 34.70 -4.31 -7.23
CA PHE A 157 34.99 -5.57 -7.90
C PHE A 157 33.85 -6.57 -7.71
N ALA A 158 33.48 -7.26 -8.77
CA ALA A 158 32.48 -8.32 -8.71
C ALA A 158 32.95 -9.47 -7.79
N GLY A 159 32.04 -10.01 -6.99
CA GLY A 159 32.31 -11.09 -6.05
C GLY A 159 32.79 -10.65 -4.67
N GLU A 160 32.91 -9.36 -4.41
CA GLU A 160 33.22 -8.80 -3.10
C GLU A 160 32.03 -8.05 -2.50
N ASP A 161 31.95 -8.06 -1.17
CA ASP A 161 30.95 -7.22 -0.47
C ASP A 161 31.37 -5.75 -0.56
N LEU A 162 30.50 -4.93 -1.11
CA LEU A 162 30.72 -3.50 -1.23
C LEU A 162 30.25 -2.78 0.01
N LEU A 163 31.19 -2.17 0.73
CA LEU A 163 30.88 -1.25 1.83
C LEU A 163 30.74 0.17 1.29
N LEU A 164 29.53 0.69 1.26
CA LEU A 164 29.25 2.08 0.88
C LEU A 164 29.14 2.96 2.13
N ILE A 165 29.86 4.08 2.11
CA ILE A 165 29.78 5.12 3.12
C ILE A 165 29.19 6.36 2.47
N TYR A 166 28.16 6.91 3.07
CA TYR A 166 27.54 8.14 2.58
C TYR A 166 27.23 9.11 3.72
N THR A 167 27.19 10.36 3.40
CA THR A 167 26.82 11.44 4.32
C THR A 167 25.52 12.09 3.87
N VAL A 168 24.74 12.56 4.82
CA VAL A 168 23.50 13.32 4.56
C VAL A 168 23.66 14.70 5.15
N ASN A 169 23.23 15.73 4.42
CA ASN A 169 23.21 17.09 4.95
C ASN A 169 22.39 17.11 6.25
N ILE A 170 22.94 17.73 7.29
CA ILE A 170 22.37 17.71 8.65
C ILE A 170 20.96 18.28 8.71
N ASP A 171 20.68 19.30 7.89
CA ASP A 171 19.37 19.96 7.82
C ASP A 171 18.31 19.09 7.13
N GLU A 172 18.74 18.10 6.36
CA GLU A 172 17.87 17.22 5.57
C GLU A 172 17.70 15.82 6.18
N ARG A 173 18.33 15.53 7.30
CA ARG A 173 18.26 14.23 7.99
C ARG A 173 16.83 13.85 8.40
N ARG A 174 15.97 14.81 8.66
CA ARG A 174 14.55 14.62 8.97
C ARG A 174 13.76 13.95 7.84
N PHE A 175 14.31 13.93 6.63
CA PHE A 175 13.68 13.32 5.47
C PHE A 175 14.14 11.89 5.19
N LEU A 176 15.09 11.36 5.98
CA LEU A 176 15.52 9.97 5.85
C LEU A 176 14.40 9.03 6.26
N SER A 177 14.18 8.02 5.45
CA SER A 177 13.20 6.99 5.69
C SER A 177 13.87 5.62 5.75
N THR A 178 13.34 4.71 6.55
CA THR A 178 13.72 3.29 6.54
C THR A 178 13.36 2.58 5.24
N TRP A 179 12.64 3.27 4.36
CA TRP A 179 12.24 2.79 3.05
C TRP A 179 13.07 3.38 1.91
N ASP A 180 14.03 4.23 2.24
CA ASP A 180 15.00 4.68 1.25
C ASP A 180 15.94 3.53 0.93
N TRP A 181 16.44 3.51 -0.29
CA TRP A 181 17.33 2.46 -0.74
C TRP A 181 18.47 3.00 -1.60
N ILE A 182 19.54 2.25 -1.68
CA ILE A 182 20.71 2.56 -2.48
C ILE A 182 20.78 1.52 -3.59
N GLY A 183 20.68 1.97 -4.83
CA GLY A 183 20.87 1.16 -6.01
C GLY A 183 22.29 1.25 -6.53
N LEU A 184 22.78 0.16 -7.08
CA LEU A 184 24.00 0.13 -7.85
C LEU A 184 23.63 0.10 -9.33
N TYR A 185 24.14 1.05 -10.08
CA TYR A 185 23.79 1.28 -11.48
C TYR A 185 25.03 1.10 -12.35
N ARG A 186 24.82 0.69 -13.59
CA ARG A 186 25.86 0.81 -14.61
C ARG A 186 26.05 2.29 -14.94
N GLU A 187 27.27 2.68 -15.30
CA GLU A 187 27.59 4.07 -15.63
C GLU A 187 26.70 4.62 -16.77
N ASP A 188 26.37 3.78 -17.74
CA ASP A 188 25.55 4.12 -18.90
C ASP A 188 24.03 4.04 -18.66
N CYS A 189 23.58 3.78 -17.42
CA CYS A 189 22.17 3.62 -17.17
C CYS A 189 21.41 4.95 -17.34
N SER A 190 20.22 4.88 -17.95
CA SER A 190 19.37 6.02 -18.24
C SER A 190 18.12 6.10 -17.37
N ASN A 191 17.77 4.99 -16.70
CA ASN A 191 16.57 4.85 -15.91
C ASN A 191 16.91 4.37 -14.49
N LEU A 192 16.19 4.89 -13.48
CA LEU A 192 16.34 4.47 -12.08
C LEU A 192 15.87 3.04 -11.81
N GLU A 193 15.08 2.47 -12.71
CA GLU A 193 14.65 1.08 -12.63
C GLU A 193 15.72 0.10 -13.14
N ASP A 194 16.76 0.60 -13.82
CA ASP A 194 17.84 -0.21 -14.39
C ASP A 194 18.98 -0.49 -13.39
N TYR A 195 18.64 -0.57 -12.10
CA TYR A 195 19.63 -0.95 -11.09
C TYR A 195 20.05 -2.41 -11.24
N VAL A 196 21.32 -2.67 -10.98
CA VAL A 196 21.90 -4.02 -11.04
C VAL A 196 21.61 -4.80 -9.75
N THR A 197 21.75 -4.11 -8.62
CA THR A 197 21.37 -4.60 -7.29
C THR A 197 21.06 -3.42 -6.37
N TYR A 198 20.48 -3.70 -5.22
CA TYR A 198 20.16 -2.64 -4.25
C TYR A 198 20.26 -3.14 -2.81
N THR A 199 20.33 -2.20 -1.89
CA THR A 199 20.17 -2.43 -0.45
C THR A 199 19.36 -1.30 0.17
N TRP A 200 18.72 -1.56 1.32
CA TRP A 200 18.03 -0.52 2.06
C TRP A 200 19.04 0.46 2.65
N ALA A 201 18.75 1.75 2.58
CA ALA A 201 19.59 2.77 3.18
C ALA A 201 19.62 2.60 4.71
N SER A 202 20.80 2.71 5.29
CA SER A 202 20.95 2.64 6.74
C SER A 202 20.45 3.92 7.39
N THR A 203 19.61 3.81 8.40
CA THR A 203 19.24 4.93 9.27
C THR A 203 20.14 5.02 10.50
N LYS A 204 21.07 4.08 10.66
CA LYS A 204 22.00 4.02 11.78
C LYS A 204 23.24 4.88 11.47
N LEU A 205 23.40 5.95 12.22
CA LEU A 205 24.57 6.80 12.18
C LEU A 205 25.79 6.07 12.74
N VAL A 206 26.90 6.06 12.01
CA VAL A 206 28.13 5.37 12.43
C VAL A 206 29.11 6.36 13.05
N ARG A 207 29.47 7.44 12.34
CA ARG A 207 30.40 8.48 12.81
C ARG A 207 30.19 9.78 12.03
N ASP A 208 30.30 10.91 12.70
CA ASP A 208 30.39 12.28 12.13
C ASP A 208 29.37 12.57 10.99
N GLY A 209 28.16 12.02 11.11
CA GLY A 209 27.12 12.20 10.10
C GLY A 209 27.18 11.20 8.94
N ALA A 210 28.03 10.18 9.03
CA ALA A 210 28.13 9.14 8.02
C ALA A 210 27.25 7.92 8.34
N TYR A 211 26.75 7.30 7.29
CA TYR A 211 25.98 6.07 7.29
C TYR A 211 26.72 5.01 6.48
N GLU A 212 26.61 3.77 6.89
CA GLU A 212 27.24 2.63 6.21
C GLU A 212 26.19 1.62 5.81
N VAL A 213 26.34 1.07 4.58
CA VAL A 213 25.55 -0.04 4.08
C VAL A 213 26.43 -1.01 3.32
N ASN A 214 26.08 -2.30 3.40
CA ASN A 214 26.72 -3.34 2.61
C ASN A 214 25.81 -3.71 1.43
N ILE A 215 26.41 -3.80 0.24
CA ILE A 215 25.78 -4.37 -0.96
C ILE A 215 26.56 -5.59 -1.37
N CYS A 216 25.88 -6.74 -1.47
CA CYS A 216 26.47 -7.95 -1.98
C CYS A 216 26.44 -7.94 -3.52
N LEU A 217 27.60 -8.01 -4.16
CA LEU A 217 27.75 -8.15 -5.60
C LEU A 217 27.81 -9.65 -5.93
N THR A 218 26.72 -10.21 -6.42
CA THR A 218 26.68 -11.62 -6.84
C THR A 218 27.57 -11.87 -8.06
N GLU A 219 28.21 -13.05 -8.10
CA GLU A 219 29.00 -13.50 -9.26
C GLU A 219 28.15 -13.45 -10.54
N GLY A 220 28.64 -12.79 -11.55
CA GLY A 220 27.95 -12.61 -12.84
C GLY A 220 27.91 -11.17 -13.34
N ILE A 221 28.18 -10.20 -12.49
CA ILE A 221 28.30 -8.80 -12.85
C ILE A 221 29.77 -8.53 -13.20
N MET A 222 30.17 -8.92 -14.40
CA MET A 222 31.56 -8.79 -14.82
C MET A 222 31.79 -7.58 -15.73
N ASN A 223 32.87 -6.83 -15.46
CA ASN A 223 33.48 -5.83 -16.35
C ASN A 223 32.64 -4.58 -16.71
N SER A 224 31.92 -4.01 -15.79
CA SER A 224 31.30 -2.69 -15.99
C SER A 224 31.65 -1.76 -14.84
N GLU A 225 31.80 -0.50 -15.11
CA GLU A 225 31.89 0.51 -14.09
C GLU A 225 30.51 0.72 -13.47
N TYR A 226 30.45 0.73 -12.14
CA TYR A 226 29.21 0.89 -11.39
C TYR A 226 29.28 2.14 -10.55
N ILE A 227 28.14 2.82 -10.48
CA ILE A 227 27.95 4.01 -9.66
C ILE A 227 26.83 3.77 -8.64
N PRO A 228 27.02 4.16 -7.38
CA PRO A 228 25.96 4.12 -6.41
C PRO A 228 24.99 5.28 -6.63
N GLY A 229 23.70 5.00 -6.46
CA GLY A 229 22.63 5.99 -6.49
C GLY A 229 21.75 5.85 -5.28
N TYR A 230 21.52 6.94 -4.55
CA TYR A 230 20.58 6.97 -3.44
C TYR A 230 19.18 7.28 -3.97
N VAL A 231 18.22 6.41 -3.67
CA VAL A 231 16.83 6.58 -4.09
C VAL A 231 15.96 6.86 -2.88
N TRP A 232 15.37 8.02 -2.88
CA TRP A 232 14.40 8.44 -1.89
C TRP A 232 13.05 7.85 -2.24
N ARG A 233 12.43 7.19 -1.29
CA ARG A 233 11.04 6.84 -1.47
C ARG A 233 10.22 8.10 -1.32
N GLY A 234 9.89 8.71 -2.45
CA GLY A 234 9.07 9.89 -2.46
C GLY A 234 9.57 11.06 -3.28
N ARG A 235 10.69 10.93 -3.95
CA ARG A 235 11.13 11.89 -4.97
C ARG A 235 11.59 11.13 -6.20
N ASP A 236 11.08 11.50 -7.36
CA ASP A 236 11.52 10.97 -8.67
C ASP A 236 12.97 11.37 -9.03
N THR A 237 13.75 11.81 -8.07
CA THR A 237 15.12 12.26 -8.27
C THR A 237 16.07 11.41 -7.48
N ALA A 238 16.71 10.45 -8.15
CA ALA A 238 17.92 9.87 -7.62
C ALA A 238 19.02 10.94 -7.56
N ALA A 239 19.66 11.09 -6.40
CA ALA A 239 20.92 11.78 -6.34
C ALA A 239 21.95 10.85 -6.97
N ARG A 240 22.30 11.07 -8.23
CA ARG A 240 23.50 10.50 -8.83
C ARG A 240 24.69 11.38 -8.46
N GLN A 241 25.73 10.78 -7.97
CA GLN A 241 27.03 11.43 -7.94
C GLN A 241 27.72 11.05 -9.28
N LEU A 242 27.79 12.00 -10.19
CA LEU A 242 28.69 11.94 -11.34
C LEU A 242 30.09 12.30 -10.87
#